data_822e74a211ab893b63dc64696381fcc2
#
_entry.id   822e74a211ab893b63dc64696381fcc2
#
_cell.length_a   1.000
_cell.length_b   1.000
_cell.length_c   1.000
_cell.angle_alpha   90.00
_cell.angle_beta   90.00
_cell.angle_gamma   90.00
#
_symmetry.space_group_name_H-M   'P 1'
#
loop_
_entity.id
_entity.type
_entity.pdbx_description
1 polymer ?
#
loop_
_entity_poly.entity_id
_entity_poly.type
_entity_poly.pdbx_seq_one_letter_code
_entity_poly.pdbx_strand_id
1 'polypeptide(L)' 'MTLDTLPLRQPARITAVDWSLLAPEEATRLRALGIDTGAEVEISHRGVFAGSDPIAIAIGRMTVALRRAHARAMSVEPIR' A
#
# COMPACT_ATOMS: atom_id res chain seq x y z
N MET A 1 6.73 8.39 -6.56
CA MET A 1 5.29 8.13 -6.80
C MET A 1 4.69 7.54 -5.54
N THR A 2 3.41 7.65 -5.35
CA THR A 2 2.73 7.08 -4.20
C THR A 2 2.01 5.79 -4.59
N LEU A 3 1.78 4.93 -3.60
CA LEU A 3 1.25 3.59 -3.84
C LEU A 3 -0.12 3.61 -4.54
N ASP A 4 -0.95 4.61 -4.25
CA ASP A 4 -2.28 4.73 -4.86
C ASP A 4 -2.24 4.93 -6.38
N THR A 5 -1.14 5.43 -6.91
CA THR A 5 -0.99 5.68 -8.34
C THR A 5 -0.24 4.59 -9.08
N LEU A 6 0.21 3.57 -8.37
CA LEU A 6 0.97 2.48 -8.98
C LEU A 6 0.07 1.66 -9.91
N PRO A 7 0.54 1.32 -11.12
CA PRO A 7 -0.25 0.45 -12.00
C PRO A 7 -0.49 -0.92 -11.37
N LEU A 8 -1.59 -1.56 -11.76
CA LEU A 8 -1.89 -2.92 -11.32
C LEU A 8 -0.73 -3.86 -11.66
N ARG A 9 -0.41 -4.71 -10.70
CA ARG A 9 0.59 -5.78 -10.87
C ARG A 9 2.01 -5.29 -11.16
N GLN A 10 2.27 -4.01 -10.90
CA GLN A 10 3.61 -3.47 -10.98
C GLN A 10 4.29 -3.65 -9.62
N PRO A 11 5.29 -4.53 -9.48
CA PRO A 11 6.03 -4.62 -8.23
C PRO A 11 6.74 -3.32 -7.90
N ALA A 12 6.74 -2.97 -6.63
CA ALA A 12 7.37 -1.74 -6.18
C ALA A 12 7.88 -1.94 -4.76
N ARG A 13 8.85 -1.11 -4.38
CA ARG A 13 9.37 -1.08 -3.01
C ARG A 13 8.89 0.18 -2.33
N ILE A 14 8.44 0.05 -1.10
CA ILE A 14 8.08 1.21 -0.29
C ILE A 14 9.38 1.90 0.14
N THR A 15 9.53 3.16 -0.24
CA THR A 15 10.74 3.93 0.09
C THR A 15 10.56 4.82 1.31
N ALA A 16 9.32 5.23 1.59
CA ALA A 16 9.02 6.05 2.76
C ALA A 16 7.54 5.95 3.07
N VAL A 17 7.19 6.11 4.34
CA VAL A 17 5.80 6.16 4.77
C VAL A 17 5.64 7.37 5.69
N ASP A 18 4.65 8.20 5.40
CA ASP A 18 4.30 9.30 6.29
C ASP A 18 3.28 8.80 7.31
N TRP A 19 3.77 8.26 8.40
CA TRP A 19 2.91 7.67 9.43
C TRP A 19 1.99 8.69 10.11
N SER A 20 2.33 9.98 10.01
CA SER A 20 1.50 11.01 10.60
C SER A 20 0.13 11.15 9.93
N LEU A 21 -0.02 10.60 8.72
CA LEU A 21 -1.28 10.64 8.00
C LEU A 21 -2.21 9.48 8.35
N LEU A 22 -1.76 8.56 9.20
CA LEU A 22 -2.54 7.40 9.61
C LEU A 22 -2.86 7.48 11.09
N ALA A 23 -4.02 6.94 11.48
CA ALA A 23 -4.33 6.77 12.89
C ALA A 23 -3.33 5.80 13.52
N PRO A 24 -2.96 5.99 14.81
CA PRO A 24 -1.95 5.15 15.44
C PRO A 24 -2.25 3.66 15.38
N GLU A 25 -3.50 3.25 15.57
CA GLU A 25 -3.88 1.84 15.53
C GLU A 25 -3.75 1.27 14.12
N GLU A 26 -4.04 2.07 13.11
CA GLU A 26 -3.88 1.64 11.73
C GLU A 26 -2.39 1.51 11.38
N ALA A 27 -1.58 2.46 11.81
CA ALA A 27 -0.14 2.39 11.62
C ALA A 27 0.44 1.12 12.26
N THR A 28 0.01 0.81 13.48
CA THR A 28 0.46 -0.40 14.17
C THR A 28 0.07 -1.65 13.41
N ARG A 29 -1.19 -1.70 12.91
CA ARG A 29 -1.68 -2.84 12.15
C ARG A 29 -0.86 -3.05 10.88
N LEU A 30 -0.63 -1.99 10.12
CA LEU A 30 0.08 -2.10 8.85
C LEU A 30 1.53 -2.52 9.05
N ARG A 31 2.19 -1.97 10.07
CA ARG A 31 3.56 -2.37 10.39
C ARG A 31 3.64 -3.84 10.80
N ALA A 32 2.67 -4.30 11.58
CA ALA A 32 2.61 -5.70 11.99
C ALA A 32 2.45 -6.63 10.80
N LEU A 33 1.82 -6.17 9.73
CA LEU A 33 1.65 -6.94 8.50
C LEU A 33 2.87 -6.84 7.57
N GLY A 34 3.88 -6.06 7.95
CA GLY A 34 5.08 -5.91 7.15
C GLY A 34 5.05 -4.73 6.18
N ILE A 35 4.00 -3.91 6.23
CA ILE A 35 3.89 -2.74 5.36
C ILE A 35 4.68 -1.61 5.99
N ASP A 36 5.89 -1.42 5.53
CA ASP A 36 6.83 -0.43 6.04
C ASP A 36 7.88 -0.17 4.97
N THR A 37 8.77 0.77 5.24
CA THR A 37 9.88 1.08 4.35
C THR A 37 10.69 -0.17 4.07
N GLY A 38 10.99 -0.40 2.80
CA GLY A 38 11.74 -1.58 2.34
C GLY A 38 10.85 -2.74 1.89
N ALA A 39 9.56 -2.70 2.19
CA ALA A 39 8.66 -3.78 1.78
C ALA A 39 8.43 -3.75 0.27
N GLU A 40 8.34 -4.94 -0.33
CA GLU A 40 8.00 -5.08 -1.74
C GLU A 40 6.52 -5.42 -1.85
N VAL A 41 5.81 -4.65 -2.64
CA VAL A 41 4.36 -4.73 -2.75
C VAL A 41 3.92 -4.60 -4.20
N GLU A 42 2.70 -5.02 -4.48
CA GLU A 42 2.06 -4.69 -5.74
C GLU A 42 0.55 -4.58 -5.52
N ILE A 43 -0.12 -3.82 -6.39
CA ILE A 43 -1.57 -3.72 -6.33
C ILE A 43 -2.13 -4.90 -7.12
N SER A 44 -2.83 -5.80 -6.43
CA SER A 44 -3.43 -6.96 -7.09
C SER A 44 -4.83 -6.65 -7.61
N HIS A 45 -5.57 -5.81 -6.89
CA HIS A 45 -6.94 -5.40 -7.29
C HIS A 45 -7.22 -3.99 -6.83
N ARG A 46 -8.05 -3.29 -7.59
CA ARG A 46 -8.67 -2.05 -7.11
C ARG A 46 -10.09 -2.37 -6.70
N GLY A 47 -10.67 -1.54 -5.85
CA GLY A 47 -11.99 -1.77 -5.32
C GLY A 47 -13.03 -1.93 -6.42
N VAL A 48 -13.95 -2.87 -6.23
CA VAL A 48 -15.04 -3.13 -7.16
C VAL A 48 -16.19 -2.15 -6.97
N PHE A 49 -16.23 -1.48 -5.82
CA PHE A 49 -17.25 -0.48 -5.53
C PHE A 49 -16.71 0.91 -5.85
N ALA A 50 -17.47 1.92 -5.51
CA ALA A 50 -17.18 3.28 -5.93
C ALA A 50 -15.71 3.69 -5.72
N GLY A 51 -15.10 4.28 -6.75
CA GLY A 51 -13.84 4.99 -6.62
C GLY A 51 -12.58 4.16 -6.45
N SER A 52 -12.62 2.89 -6.74
CA SER A 52 -11.42 2.05 -6.60
C SER A 52 -10.88 1.98 -5.17
N ASP A 53 -11.78 2.02 -4.20
CA ASP A 53 -11.42 1.97 -2.79
C ASP A 53 -12.20 0.85 -2.12
N PRO A 54 -11.58 -0.04 -1.35
CA PRO A 54 -10.16 -0.11 -1.05
C PRO A 54 -9.32 -0.72 -2.16
N ILE A 55 -8.01 -0.68 -1.97
CA ILE A 55 -7.05 -1.31 -2.86
C ILE A 55 -6.59 -2.60 -2.20
N ALA A 56 -6.46 -3.67 -2.97
CA ALA A 56 -5.87 -4.92 -2.47
C ALA A 56 -4.38 -4.92 -2.80
N ILE A 57 -3.56 -5.00 -1.77
CA ILE A 57 -2.11 -4.97 -1.88
C ILE A 57 -1.57 -6.37 -1.61
N ALA A 58 -0.79 -6.89 -2.54
CA ALA A 58 -0.08 -8.16 -2.33
C ALA A 58 1.27 -7.84 -1.68
N ILE A 59 1.53 -8.50 -0.58
CA ILE A 59 2.82 -8.42 0.13
C ILE A 59 3.19 -9.81 0.61
N GLY A 60 4.31 -10.32 0.11
CA GLY A 60 4.68 -11.70 0.37
C GLY A 60 3.58 -12.62 -0.16
N ARG A 61 3.04 -13.46 0.72
CA ARG A 61 1.93 -14.36 0.38
C ARG A 61 0.58 -13.84 0.85
N MET A 62 0.55 -12.61 1.37
CA MET A 62 -0.67 -12.04 1.92
C MET A 62 -1.28 -11.06 0.94
N THR A 63 -2.57 -10.85 1.08
CA THR A 63 -3.28 -9.75 0.43
C THR A 63 -3.91 -8.91 1.53
N VAL A 64 -3.64 -7.62 1.51
CA VAL A 64 -4.09 -6.70 2.54
C VAL A 64 -4.94 -5.63 1.88
N ALA A 65 -6.13 -5.36 2.44
CA ALA A 65 -6.97 -4.26 1.99
C ALA A 65 -6.43 -2.96 2.59
N LEU A 66 -6.26 -1.95 1.75
CA LEU A 66 -5.69 -0.68 2.14
C LEU A 66 -6.51 0.44 1.53
N ARG A 67 -6.91 1.42 2.33
CA ARG A 67 -7.63 2.56 1.80
C ARG A 67 -6.70 3.42 0.96
N ARG A 68 -7.25 4.03 -0.09
CA ARG A 68 -6.45 4.91 -0.96
C ARG A 68 -5.82 6.05 -0.18
N ALA A 69 -6.53 6.59 0.81
CA ALA A 69 -5.97 7.66 1.65
C ALA A 69 -4.68 7.21 2.34
N HIS A 70 -4.63 5.95 2.79
CA HIS A 70 -3.42 5.42 3.43
C HIS A 70 -2.34 5.13 2.39
N ALA A 71 -2.72 4.67 1.21
CA ALA A 71 -1.76 4.42 0.13
C ALA A 71 -1.07 5.71 -0.32
N ARG A 72 -1.75 6.85 -0.24
CA ARG A 72 -1.15 8.15 -0.57
C ARG A 72 -0.02 8.53 0.39
N ALA A 73 -0.02 7.97 1.60
CA ALA A 73 1.02 8.23 2.58
C ALA A 73 2.30 7.43 2.29
N MET A 74 2.25 6.53 1.33
CA MET A 74 3.35 5.61 1.04
C MET A 74 4.01 5.96 -0.28
N SER A 75 5.27 6.35 -0.22
CA SER A 75 6.08 6.57 -1.41
C SER A 75 6.64 5.24 -1.86
N VAL A 76 6.60 4.99 -3.15
CA VAL A 76 7.08 3.73 -3.72
C VAL A 76 7.97 3.98 -4.93
N GLU A 77 8.78 2.99 -5.23
CA GLU A 77 9.65 2.99 -6.40
C GLU A 77 9.41 1.67 -7.14
N PRO A 78 8.99 1.72 -8.42
CA PRO A 78 8.78 0.49 -9.19
C PRO A 78 10.07 -0.32 -9.28
N ILE A 79 9.93 -1.64 -9.20
CA ILE A 79 11.03 -2.58 -9.40
C ILE A 79 10.62 -3.56 -10.49
N ARG A 80 11.62 -4.11 -11.12
CA ARG A 80 11.37 -5.05 -12.21
C ARG A 80 11.25 -6.47 -11.69
#